data_34627f2c964bf7b7fa04c1b0c7182c8f
#
_entry.id   34627f2c964bf7b7fa04c1b0c7182c8f
#
_cell.length_a   1.000
_cell.length_b   1.000
_cell.length_c   1.000
_cell.angle_alpha   90.00
_cell.angle_beta   90.00
_cell.angle_gamma   90.00
#
_symmetry.space_group_name_H-M   'P 1'
#
loop_
_entity.id
_entity.type
_entity.pdbx_description
1 polymer ?
#
loop_
_entity_poly.entity_id
_entity_poly.type
_entity_poly.pdbx_seq_one_letter_code
_entity_poly.pdbx_strand_id
1 'polypeptide(L)'
;MSAGMSARDLCVRIAGREILHGLNAQITAGRRTAIVGPNGAGKTTLLRTLAGLNRRYTGEILLDGKELGSFSEKALARVRAILPQERAAAQGLTVEQLVTYGRFAHAGLFQTRAGAEDRAAVAWAMETARVSAFAAREVHTLSGGERQRVFLAMALSQRPRLLLLDEPPTYLDVAHQLRVMEIITRLNAAHGMTILMVLHDMAHAMQYADDIILMQSGRIAATGTPREVLTEQRIAEVFGVAVEIFTNSRGIRVPSPVALVGE
;
A
#
# COMPACT_ATOMS: atom_id res chain seq x y z
N MET A 1 -16.03 4.61 7.15
CA MET A 1 -16.47 4.55 5.74
C MET A 1 -15.25 4.34 4.87
N SER A 2 -15.32 3.44 3.89
CA SER A 2 -14.24 3.13 2.92
C SER A 2 -14.27 4.11 1.75
N ALA A 3 -13.17 4.22 0.98
CA ALA A 3 -13.08 5.04 -0.23
C ALA A 3 -12.72 4.15 -1.43
N GLY A 4 -13.46 4.29 -2.53
CA GLY A 4 -13.17 3.63 -3.79
C GLY A 4 -12.36 4.53 -4.73
N MET A 5 -11.59 3.91 -5.64
CA MET A 5 -10.79 4.65 -6.62
C MET A 5 -10.84 3.95 -7.98
N SER A 6 -10.84 4.73 -9.05
CA SER A 6 -10.72 4.21 -10.41
C SER A 6 -9.78 5.06 -11.26
N ALA A 7 -9.16 4.44 -12.24
CA ALA A 7 -8.38 5.12 -13.28
C ALA A 7 -8.89 4.67 -14.65
N ARG A 8 -8.94 5.58 -15.63
CA ARG A 8 -9.32 5.34 -17.02
C ARG A 8 -8.28 5.92 -17.96
N ASP A 9 -7.84 5.13 -18.92
CA ASP A 9 -6.86 5.48 -19.95
C ASP A 9 -5.62 6.20 -19.40
N LEU A 10 -5.19 5.75 -18.21
CA LEU A 10 -4.11 6.38 -17.46
C LEU A 10 -2.76 6.16 -18.14
N CYS A 11 -2.13 7.24 -18.63
CA CYS A 11 -0.76 7.23 -19.11
C CYS A 11 0.13 8.11 -18.23
N VAL A 12 1.36 7.65 -18.00
CA VAL A 12 2.36 8.36 -17.21
C VAL A 12 3.69 8.38 -17.93
N ARG A 13 4.29 9.57 -18.04
CA ARG A 13 5.66 9.76 -18.56
C ARG A 13 6.58 10.28 -17.47
N ILE A 14 7.77 9.68 -17.36
CA ILE A 14 8.84 10.11 -16.44
C ILE A 14 10.12 10.28 -17.26
N ALA A 15 10.76 11.44 -17.17
CA ALA A 15 11.98 11.77 -17.91
C ALA A 15 11.88 11.46 -19.42
N GLY A 16 10.76 11.79 -20.04
CA GLY A 16 10.50 11.59 -21.47
C GLY A 16 10.10 10.15 -21.86
N ARG A 17 10.24 9.18 -20.96
CA ARG A 17 9.85 7.78 -21.20
C ARG A 17 8.46 7.51 -20.68
N GLU A 18 7.62 6.88 -21.48
CA GLU A 18 6.31 6.41 -21.06
C GLU A 18 6.45 5.16 -20.18
N ILE A 19 5.88 5.20 -18.98
CA ILE A 19 5.98 4.14 -17.98
C ILE A 19 4.65 3.40 -17.84
N LEU A 20 3.52 4.12 -17.97
CA LEU A 20 2.18 3.53 -17.93
C LEU A 20 1.47 3.85 -19.25
N HIS A 21 0.79 2.85 -19.81
CA HIS A 21 0.28 2.86 -21.18
C HIS A 21 -1.23 2.61 -21.21
N GLY A 22 -2.06 3.65 -21.01
CA GLY A 22 -3.52 3.56 -21.12
C GLY A 22 -4.15 2.57 -20.13
N LEU A 23 -3.79 2.66 -18.84
CA LEU A 23 -4.28 1.73 -17.82
C LEU A 23 -5.72 2.03 -17.41
N ASN A 24 -6.51 0.96 -17.26
CA ASN A 24 -7.83 1.00 -16.66
C ASN A 24 -7.82 0.16 -15.40
N ALA A 25 -8.00 0.78 -14.23
CA ALA A 25 -7.91 0.13 -12.93
C ALA A 25 -9.10 0.50 -12.04
N GLN A 26 -9.57 -0.46 -11.26
CA GLN A 26 -10.63 -0.28 -10.27
C GLN A 26 -10.15 -0.80 -8.91
N ILE A 27 -10.20 0.07 -7.90
CA ILE A 27 -9.94 -0.26 -6.51
C ILE A 27 -11.26 -0.18 -5.76
N THR A 28 -11.79 -1.35 -5.40
CA THR A 28 -13.10 -1.47 -4.76
C THR A 28 -13.03 -1.03 -3.30
N ALA A 29 -13.97 -0.19 -2.90
CA ALA A 29 -14.06 0.30 -1.52
C ALA A 29 -14.19 -0.85 -0.51
N GLY A 30 -13.42 -0.79 0.57
CA GLY A 30 -13.43 -1.79 1.64
C GLY A 30 -12.71 -3.09 1.32
N ARG A 31 -12.04 -3.21 0.16
CA ARG A 31 -11.29 -4.40 -0.24
C ARG A 31 -9.78 -4.17 -0.18
N ARG A 32 -9.03 -5.25 -0.14
CA ARG A 32 -7.56 -5.28 -0.21
C ARG A 32 -7.16 -5.64 -1.63
N THR A 33 -6.63 -4.68 -2.38
CA THR A 33 -6.14 -4.88 -3.74
C THR A 33 -4.62 -4.95 -3.72
N ALA A 34 -4.03 -6.00 -4.32
CA ALA A 34 -2.59 -6.08 -4.51
C ALA A 34 -2.21 -5.80 -5.97
N ILE A 35 -1.23 -4.92 -6.16
CA ILE A 35 -0.56 -4.72 -7.45
C ILE A 35 0.66 -5.65 -7.46
N VAL A 36 0.70 -6.57 -8.42
CA VAL A 36 1.79 -7.53 -8.60
C VAL A 36 2.34 -7.46 -10.03
N GLY A 37 3.56 -7.94 -10.24
CA GLY A 37 4.22 -7.95 -11.54
C GLY A 37 5.73 -7.91 -11.41
N PRO A 38 6.49 -8.15 -12.49
CA PRO A 38 7.94 -8.14 -12.47
C PRO A 38 8.52 -6.75 -12.13
N ASN A 39 9.82 -6.71 -11.85
CA ASN A 39 10.53 -5.45 -11.64
C ASN A 39 10.46 -4.59 -12.91
N GLY A 40 10.27 -3.29 -12.75
CA GLY A 40 10.10 -2.37 -13.89
C GLY A 40 8.71 -2.39 -14.54
N ALA A 41 7.75 -3.19 -14.07
CA ALA A 41 6.39 -3.22 -14.63
C ALA A 41 5.56 -1.94 -14.40
N GLY A 42 6.04 -0.98 -13.59
CA GLY A 42 5.34 0.28 -13.32
C GLY A 42 4.49 0.28 -12.05
N LYS A 43 4.57 -0.74 -11.20
CA LYS A 43 3.74 -0.90 -9.97
C LYS A 43 3.78 0.32 -9.03
N THR A 44 4.98 0.72 -8.60
CA THR A 44 5.19 1.91 -7.74
C THR A 44 4.74 3.19 -8.44
N THR A 45 4.94 3.29 -9.76
CA THR A 45 4.46 4.44 -10.54
C THR A 45 2.94 4.52 -10.52
N LEU A 46 2.24 3.40 -10.73
CA LEU A 46 0.79 3.32 -10.64
C LEU A 46 0.31 3.72 -9.24
N LEU A 47 0.86 3.09 -8.19
CA LEU A 47 0.48 3.38 -6.81
C LEU A 47 0.71 4.86 -6.47
N ARG A 48 1.87 5.45 -6.82
CA ARG A 48 2.19 6.86 -6.56
C ARG A 48 1.29 7.82 -7.34
N THR A 49 0.89 7.46 -8.56
CA THR A 49 -0.01 8.27 -9.38
C THR A 49 -1.43 8.23 -8.81
N LEU A 50 -1.95 7.06 -8.46
CA LEU A 50 -3.24 6.90 -7.78
C LEU A 50 -3.24 7.61 -6.41
N ALA A 51 -2.11 7.65 -5.76
CA ALA A 51 -1.92 8.40 -4.52
C ALA A 51 -1.95 9.93 -4.72
N GLY A 52 -1.89 10.45 -5.94
CA GLY A 52 -1.77 11.88 -6.23
C GLY A 52 -0.39 12.47 -5.95
N LEU A 53 0.65 11.63 -5.74
CA LEU A 53 2.03 12.08 -5.59
C LEU A 53 2.68 12.41 -6.94
N ASN A 54 2.26 11.72 -8.00
CA ASN A 54 2.62 12.04 -9.35
C ASN A 54 1.39 12.64 -10.05
N ARG A 55 1.43 13.94 -10.32
CA ARG A 55 0.33 14.68 -10.97
C ARG A 55 0.53 14.88 -12.47
N ARG A 56 1.64 14.39 -13.03
CA ARG A 56 1.93 14.45 -14.47
C ARG A 56 1.45 13.16 -15.14
N TYR A 57 0.16 13.09 -15.45
CA TYR A 57 -0.47 11.99 -16.16
C TYR A 57 -1.52 12.51 -17.15
N THR A 58 -1.94 11.67 -18.09
CA THR A 58 -3.11 11.83 -18.92
C THR A 58 -4.12 10.72 -18.61
N GLY A 59 -5.37 10.89 -19.01
CA GLY A 59 -6.48 10.04 -18.59
C GLY A 59 -7.17 10.60 -17.34
N GLU A 60 -7.99 9.80 -16.69
CA GLU A 60 -8.82 10.20 -15.57
C GLU A 60 -8.52 9.34 -14.33
N ILE A 61 -8.48 9.96 -13.15
CA ILE A 61 -8.46 9.27 -11.86
C ILE A 61 -9.58 9.82 -10.99
N LEU A 62 -10.47 8.94 -10.52
CA LEU A 62 -11.58 9.29 -9.64
C LEU A 62 -11.37 8.68 -8.26
N LEU A 63 -11.57 9.50 -7.22
CA LEU A 63 -11.66 9.10 -5.82
C LEU A 63 -13.08 9.36 -5.32
N ASP A 64 -13.81 8.31 -4.97
CA ASP A 64 -15.24 8.38 -4.62
C ASP A 64 -16.08 9.13 -5.69
N GLY A 65 -15.78 8.88 -6.98
CA GLY A 65 -16.48 9.49 -8.11
C GLY A 65 -16.10 10.93 -8.41
N LYS A 66 -15.13 11.53 -7.68
CA LYS A 66 -14.63 12.88 -7.92
C LYS A 66 -13.22 12.83 -8.50
N GLU A 67 -12.93 13.68 -9.46
CA GLU A 67 -11.61 13.77 -10.07
C GLU A 67 -10.52 14.05 -9.03
N LEU A 68 -9.45 13.24 -9.05
CA LEU A 68 -8.35 13.33 -8.08
C LEU A 68 -7.69 14.74 -8.11
N GLY A 69 -7.59 15.35 -9.29
CA GLY A 69 -7.04 16.69 -9.48
C GLY A 69 -7.83 17.80 -8.79
N SER A 70 -9.12 17.58 -8.49
CA SER A 70 -9.98 18.56 -7.82
C SER A 70 -9.73 18.67 -6.30
N PHE A 71 -9.02 17.70 -5.72
CA PHE A 71 -8.71 17.73 -4.29
C PHE A 71 -7.46 18.56 -3.99
N SER A 72 -7.52 19.39 -2.94
CA SER A 72 -6.31 19.96 -2.35
C SER A 72 -5.48 18.86 -1.66
N GLU A 73 -4.17 19.08 -1.49
CA GLU A 73 -3.29 18.14 -0.77
C GLU A 73 -3.81 17.82 0.63
N LYS A 74 -4.31 18.84 1.34
CA LYS A 74 -4.87 18.68 2.68
C LYS A 74 -6.15 17.84 2.67
N ALA A 75 -7.00 18.00 1.66
CA ALA A 75 -8.21 17.19 1.50
C ALA A 75 -7.86 15.73 1.17
N LEU A 76 -6.90 15.49 0.29
CA LEU A 76 -6.40 14.14 -0.02
C LEU A 76 -5.81 13.47 1.21
N ALA A 77 -4.96 14.18 1.98
CA ALA A 77 -4.32 13.62 3.17
C ALA A 77 -5.31 13.24 4.29
N ARG A 78 -6.54 13.77 4.26
CA ARG A 78 -7.62 13.35 5.18
C ARG A 78 -8.37 12.10 4.73
N VAL A 79 -8.27 11.74 3.45
CA VAL A 79 -8.95 10.57 2.88
C VAL A 79 -8.00 9.40 2.75
N ARG A 80 -6.76 9.67 2.33
CA ARG A 80 -5.76 8.64 2.05
C ARG A 80 -4.50 8.84 2.85
N ALA A 81 -3.86 7.74 3.24
CA ALA A 81 -2.49 7.72 3.73
C ALA A 81 -1.60 6.84 2.84
N ILE A 82 -0.31 7.17 2.80
CA ILE A 82 0.69 6.45 2.04
C ILE A 82 1.81 6.01 2.96
N LEU A 83 2.22 4.76 2.77
CA LEU A 83 3.44 4.23 3.34
C LEU A 83 4.43 3.96 2.18
N PRO A 84 5.42 4.85 1.95
CA PRO A 84 6.39 4.67 0.87
C PRO A 84 7.41 3.58 1.21
N GLN A 85 8.06 3.02 0.19
CA GLN A 85 9.10 2.01 0.32
C GLN A 85 10.33 2.55 1.08
N GLU A 86 10.84 3.70 0.65
CA GLU A 86 11.97 4.38 1.30
C GLU A 86 11.49 5.30 2.42
N ARG A 87 12.17 5.23 3.56
CA ARG A 87 11.86 6.02 4.75
C ARG A 87 13.15 6.55 5.34
N ALA A 88 13.35 7.85 5.25
CA ALA A 88 14.47 8.50 5.91
C ALA A 88 14.40 8.26 7.42
N ALA A 89 15.54 7.97 8.02
CA ALA A 89 15.62 7.88 9.47
C ALA A 89 15.31 9.26 10.07
N ALA A 90 14.26 9.34 10.87
CA ALA A 90 13.89 10.56 11.60
C ALA A 90 14.82 10.68 12.81
N GLN A 91 15.96 11.37 12.65
CA GLN A 91 16.90 11.63 13.74
C GLN A 91 16.30 12.64 14.73
N GLY A 92 16.52 12.40 16.03
CA GLY A 92 16.08 13.33 17.09
C GLY A 92 14.58 13.36 17.36
N LEU A 93 13.79 12.45 16.75
CA LEU A 93 12.36 12.34 17.00
C LEU A 93 12.04 11.06 17.75
N THR A 94 11.17 11.20 18.77
CA THR A 94 10.57 10.03 19.42
C THR A 94 9.48 9.41 18.52
N VAL A 95 9.12 8.16 18.82
CA VAL A 95 8.04 7.46 18.13
C VAL A 95 6.72 8.24 18.21
N GLU A 96 6.34 8.71 19.39
CA GLU A 96 5.12 9.48 19.59
C GLU A 96 5.13 10.78 18.77
N GLN A 97 6.26 11.50 18.75
CA GLN A 97 6.40 12.71 17.96
C GLN A 97 6.23 12.42 16.46
N LEU A 98 6.89 11.37 15.93
CA LEU A 98 6.76 11.00 14.52
C LEU A 98 5.31 10.61 14.16
N VAL A 99 4.64 9.81 15.00
CA VAL A 99 3.25 9.41 14.76
C VAL A 99 2.31 10.63 14.79
N THR A 100 2.60 11.61 15.65
CA THR A 100 1.82 12.86 15.72
C THR A 100 1.91 13.68 14.43
N TYR A 101 3.01 13.62 13.68
CA TYR A 101 3.10 14.30 12.37
C TYR A 101 2.06 13.82 11.36
N GLY A 102 1.55 12.59 11.48
CA GLY A 102 0.45 12.14 10.64
C GLY A 102 -0.83 12.97 10.82
N ARG A 103 -0.99 13.70 11.93
CA ARG A 103 -2.14 14.58 12.18
C ARG A 103 -2.03 15.96 11.52
N PHE A 104 -0.90 16.28 10.88
CA PHE A 104 -0.66 17.59 10.26
C PHE A 104 -1.79 18.03 9.29
N ALA A 105 -2.36 17.10 8.52
CA ALA A 105 -3.47 17.40 7.62
C ALA A 105 -4.77 17.80 8.34
N HIS A 106 -4.90 17.46 9.62
CA HIS A 106 -6.07 17.77 10.45
C HIS A 106 -5.86 19.04 11.28
N ALA A 107 -4.61 19.48 11.48
CA ALA A 107 -4.32 20.70 12.23
C ALA A 107 -4.98 21.94 11.60
N GLY A 108 -5.60 22.78 12.44
CA GLY A 108 -6.08 24.09 12.07
C GLY A 108 -4.94 25.07 11.84
N LEU A 109 -5.21 26.19 11.13
CA LEU A 109 -4.22 27.26 10.85
C LEU A 109 -3.62 27.90 12.12
N PHE A 110 -4.33 27.82 13.26
CA PHE A 110 -3.92 28.41 14.54
C PHE A 110 -3.74 27.41 15.67
N GLN A 111 -3.71 26.11 15.35
CA GLN A 111 -3.67 25.07 16.39
C GLN A 111 -2.22 24.78 16.76
N THR A 112 -1.75 25.35 17.86
CA THR A 112 -0.38 25.17 18.39
C THR A 112 -0.20 23.88 19.21
N ARG A 113 -1.29 23.20 19.60
CA ARG A 113 -1.27 21.95 20.37
C ARG A 113 -2.25 20.94 19.81
N ALA A 114 -1.86 19.67 19.83
CA ALA A 114 -2.75 18.55 19.46
C ALA A 114 -4.00 18.52 20.34
N GLY A 115 -5.17 18.52 19.73
CA GLY A 115 -6.46 18.41 20.41
C GLY A 115 -6.67 17.01 21.03
N ALA A 116 -7.77 16.84 21.78
CA ALA A 116 -8.12 15.54 22.35
C ALA A 116 -8.32 14.47 21.25
N GLU A 117 -8.95 14.85 20.14
CA GLU A 117 -9.15 13.98 18.97
C GLU A 117 -7.82 13.53 18.37
N ASP A 118 -6.84 14.44 18.22
CA ASP A 118 -5.53 14.11 17.67
C ASP A 118 -4.77 13.14 18.58
N ARG A 119 -4.80 13.39 19.90
CA ARG A 119 -4.20 12.45 20.86
C ARG A 119 -4.84 11.07 20.81
N ALA A 120 -6.17 11.00 20.72
CA ALA A 120 -6.88 9.74 20.58
C ALA A 120 -6.54 9.01 19.26
N ALA A 121 -6.38 9.75 18.16
CA ALA A 121 -5.98 9.17 16.88
C ALA A 121 -4.56 8.63 16.91
N VAL A 122 -3.63 9.35 17.54
CA VAL A 122 -2.21 8.92 17.74
C VAL A 122 -2.15 7.68 18.62
N ALA A 123 -2.83 7.68 19.77
CA ALA A 123 -2.86 6.53 20.68
C ALA A 123 -3.42 5.27 20.00
N TRP A 124 -4.54 5.40 19.30
CA TRP A 124 -5.12 4.30 18.52
C TRP A 124 -4.18 3.77 17.44
N ALA A 125 -3.50 4.67 16.71
CA ALA A 125 -2.58 4.28 15.65
C ALA A 125 -1.36 3.52 16.21
N MET A 126 -0.82 3.98 17.33
CA MET A 126 0.30 3.33 18.02
C MET A 126 -0.08 1.96 18.57
N GLU A 127 -1.25 1.82 19.16
CA GLU A 127 -1.77 0.53 19.64
C GLU A 127 -2.00 -0.43 18.48
N THR A 128 -2.66 0.02 17.42
CA THR A 128 -2.95 -0.78 16.21
C THR A 128 -1.66 -1.29 15.56
N ALA A 129 -0.64 -0.45 15.43
CA ALA A 129 0.66 -0.82 14.89
C ALA A 129 1.57 -1.56 15.90
N ARG A 130 1.13 -1.74 17.15
CA ARG A 130 1.87 -2.38 18.25
C ARG A 130 3.23 -1.70 18.51
N VAL A 131 3.21 -0.38 18.64
CA VAL A 131 4.41 0.44 18.91
C VAL A 131 4.29 1.31 20.15
N SER A 132 3.21 1.21 20.92
CA SER A 132 2.99 2.01 22.14
C SER A 132 4.10 1.85 23.17
N ALA A 133 4.68 0.66 23.31
CA ALA A 133 5.80 0.42 24.23
C ALA A 133 7.09 1.21 23.85
N PHE A 134 7.15 1.75 22.63
CA PHE A 134 8.31 2.49 22.12
C PHE A 134 8.07 4.02 22.10
N ALA A 135 6.94 4.52 22.62
CA ALA A 135 6.50 5.92 22.49
C ALA A 135 7.61 6.94 22.73
N ALA A 136 8.36 6.77 23.81
CA ALA A 136 9.45 7.68 24.21
C ALA A 136 10.81 7.38 23.57
N ARG A 137 10.95 6.27 22.83
CA ARG A 137 12.21 5.90 22.17
C ARG A 137 12.42 6.71 20.90
N GLU A 138 13.66 7.04 20.60
CA GLU A 138 14.00 7.67 19.33
C GLU A 138 13.89 6.68 18.17
N VAL A 139 13.31 7.13 17.06
CA VAL A 139 13.00 6.30 15.88
C VAL A 139 14.26 5.67 15.29
N HIS A 140 15.40 6.36 15.30
CA HIS A 140 16.64 5.84 14.73
C HIS A 140 17.22 4.65 15.53
N THR A 141 16.83 4.48 16.81
CA THR A 141 17.30 3.37 17.67
C THR A 141 16.52 2.07 17.47
N LEU A 142 15.47 2.11 16.66
CA LEU A 142 14.59 0.98 16.43
C LEU A 142 15.15 0.05 15.35
N SER A 143 14.82 -1.25 15.46
CA SER A 143 15.05 -2.22 14.37
C SER A 143 14.27 -1.83 13.11
N GLY A 144 14.65 -2.38 11.95
CA GLY A 144 13.95 -2.11 10.69
C GLY A 144 12.46 -2.41 10.76
N GLY A 145 12.07 -3.54 11.37
CA GLY A 145 10.68 -3.93 11.50
C GLY A 145 9.89 -3.09 12.51
N GLU A 146 10.51 -2.69 13.63
CA GLU A 146 9.89 -1.75 14.57
C GLU A 146 9.66 -0.39 13.91
N ARG A 147 10.68 0.13 13.24
CA ARG A 147 10.62 1.40 12.52
C ARG A 147 9.53 1.40 11.45
N GLN A 148 9.38 0.30 10.71
CA GLN A 148 8.32 0.15 9.73
C GLN A 148 6.93 0.27 10.35
N ARG A 149 6.68 -0.40 11.49
CA ARG A 149 5.41 -0.28 12.21
C ARG A 149 5.17 1.14 12.75
N VAL A 150 6.23 1.87 13.12
CA VAL A 150 6.10 3.29 13.50
C VAL A 150 5.65 4.16 12.33
N PHE A 151 6.21 3.97 11.13
CA PHE A 151 5.74 4.68 9.93
C PHE A 151 4.32 4.27 9.54
N LEU A 152 3.96 2.99 9.73
CA LEU A 152 2.57 2.56 9.56
C LEU A 152 1.66 3.25 10.58
N ALA A 153 2.06 3.37 11.84
CA ALA A 153 1.31 4.12 12.85
C ALA A 153 1.14 5.60 12.45
N MET A 154 2.19 6.25 11.94
CA MET A 154 2.11 7.62 11.42
C MET A 154 1.07 7.74 10.29
N ALA A 155 1.06 6.80 9.34
CA ALA A 155 0.06 6.77 8.28
C ALA A 155 -1.36 6.55 8.85
N LEU A 156 -1.51 5.66 9.81
CA LEU A 156 -2.79 5.35 10.44
C LEU A 156 -3.33 6.49 11.31
N SER A 157 -2.46 7.29 11.93
CA SER A 157 -2.90 8.43 12.75
C SER A 157 -3.68 9.48 11.95
N GLN A 158 -3.53 9.51 10.61
CA GLN A 158 -4.36 10.31 9.72
C GLN A 158 -5.85 9.86 9.70
N ARG A 159 -6.18 8.67 10.25
CA ARG A 159 -7.51 8.07 10.15
C ARG A 159 -7.98 7.93 8.68
N PRO A 160 -7.16 7.35 7.80
CA PRO A 160 -7.47 7.28 6.37
C PRO A 160 -8.62 6.32 6.10
N ARG A 161 -9.37 6.57 5.01
CA ARG A 161 -10.34 5.64 4.43
C ARG A 161 -9.71 4.73 3.37
N LEU A 162 -8.58 5.18 2.79
CA LEU A 162 -7.78 4.47 1.79
C LEU A 162 -6.30 4.47 2.23
N LEU A 163 -5.73 3.29 2.39
CA LEU A 163 -4.32 3.09 2.75
C LEU A 163 -3.55 2.53 1.54
N LEU A 164 -2.52 3.26 1.11
CA LEU A 164 -1.66 2.87 0.01
C LEU A 164 -0.29 2.46 0.56
N LEU A 165 0.17 1.26 0.20
CA LEU A 165 1.36 0.65 0.76
C LEU A 165 2.31 0.25 -0.37
N ASP A 166 3.48 0.87 -0.42
CA ASP A 166 4.53 0.53 -1.39
C ASP A 166 5.48 -0.49 -0.74
N GLU A 167 5.31 -1.76 -1.09
CA GLU A 167 6.11 -2.90 -0.60
C GLU A 167 6.21 -3.00 0.93
N PRO A 168 5.07 -3.07 1.65
CA PRO A 168 5.08 -3.02 3.11
C PRO A 168 5.87 -4.13 3.81
N PRO A 169 6.06 -5.36 3.27
CA PRO A 169 6.86 -6.39 3.94
C PRO A 169 8.33 -6.44 3.50
N THR A 170 8.78 -5.61 2.56
CA THR A 170 10.14 -5.71 1.97
C THR A 170 11.25 -5.38 2.98
N TYR A 171 12.38 -6.08 2.90
CA TYR A 171 13.54 -5.97 3.80
C TYR A 171 13.31 -6.33 5.28
N LEU A 172 12.26 -7.08 5.59
CA LEU A 172 11.96 -7.56 6.93
C LEU A 172 12.21 -9.07 7.04
N ASP A 173 12.51 -9.53 8.25
CA ASP A 173 12.43 -10.96 8.54
C ASP A 173 10.98 -11.48 8.48
N VAL A 174 10.81 -12.78 8.35
CA VAL A 174 9.51 -13.44 8.16
C VAL A 174 8.51 -13.07 9.26
N ALA A 175 8.95 -12.99 10.53
CA ALA A 175 8.06 -12.66 11.64
C ALA A 175 7.53 -11.22 11.55
N HIS A 176 8.38 -10.28 11.15
CA HIS A 176 7.98 -8.89 10.96
C HIS A 176 7.07 -8.71 9.73
N GLN A 177 7.34 -9.44 8.63
CA GLN A 177 6.46 -9.47 7.47
C GLN A 177 5.05 -9.92 7.85
N LEU A 178 4.93 -11.04 8.53
CA LEU A 178 3.65 -11.58 8.99
C LEU A 178 2.90 -10.59 9.90
N ARG A 179 3.61 -9.95 10.85
CA ARG A 179 2.99 -8.94 11.74
C ARG A 179 2.41 -7.76 10.99
N VAL A 180 3.13 -7.24 9.98
CA VAL A 180 2.63 -6.14 9.14
C VAL A 180 1.38 -6.57 8.37
N MET A 181 1.40 -7.75 7.75
CA MET A 181 0.26 -8.27 6.98
C MET A 181 -0.94 -8.58 7.89
N GLU A 182 -0.73 -9.06 9.12
CA GLU A 182 -1.80 -9.23 10.11
C GLU A 182 -2.43 -7.88 10.50
N ILE A 183 -1.63 -6.82 10.73
CA ILE A 183 -2.14 -5.49 11.04
C ILE A 183 -3.01 -4.99 9.88
N ILE A 184 -2.54 -5.10 8.64
CA ILE A 184 -3.26 -4.70 7.43
C ILE A 184 -4.60 -5.46 7.32
N THR A 185 -4.59 -6.77 7.54
CA THR A 185 -5.79 -7.60 7.49
C THR A 185 -6.81 -7.19 8.57
N ARG A 186 -6.36 -6.96 9.80
CA ARG A 186 -7.23 -6.51 10.90
C ARG A 186 -7.82 -5.13 10.65
N LEU A 187 -7.04 -4.20 10.10
CA LEU A 187 -7.54 -2.86 9.73
C LEU A 187 -8.67 -2.94 8.72
N ASN A 188 -8.53 -3.76 7.69
CA ASN A 188 -9.59 -3.95 6.71
C ASN A 188 -10.81 -4.61 7.35
N ALA A 189 -10.65 -5.70 8.09
CA ALA A 189 -11.76 -6.44 8.70
C ALA A 189 -12.52 -5.62 9.76
N ALA A 190 -11.80 -4.86 10.62
CA ALA A 190 -12.43 -4.13 11.73
C ALA A 190 -13.01 -2.77 11.31
N HIS A 191 -12.45 -2.13 10.28
CA HIS A 191 -12.80 -0.75 9.91
C HIS A 191 -13.32 -0.60 8.48
N GLY A 192 -13.36 -1.70 7.70
CA GLY A 192 -13.72 -1.64 6.28
C GLY A 192 -12.77 -0.77 5.44
N MET A 193 -11.52 -0.56 5.92
CA MET A 193 -10.56 0.31 5.25
C MET A 193 -10.19 -0.25 3.88
N THR A 194 -10.21 0.58 2.84
CA THR A 194 -9.70 0.19 1.53
C THR A 194 -8.18 0.16 1.56
N ILE A 195 -7.59 -0.90 1.04
CA ILE A 195 -6.13 -1.07 1.04
C ILE A 195 -5.66 -1.37 -0.38
N LEU A 196 -4.70 -0.57 -0.87
CA LEU A 196 -3.98 -0.82 -2.10
C LEU A 196 -2.52 -1.04 -1.76
N MET A 197 -1.94 -2.18 -2.14
CA MET A 197 -0.57 -2.52 -1.79
C MET A 197 0.19 -3.07 -2.99
N VAL A 198 1.44 -2.65 -3.14
CA VAL A 198 2.38 -3.31 -4.06
C VAL A 198 3.01 -4.47 -3.32
N LEU A 199 2.96 -5.65 -3.91
CA LEU A 199 3.58 -6.86 -3.37
C LEU A 199 4.49 -7.51 -4.41
N HIS A 200 5.69 -7.96 -3.96
CA HIS A 200 6.59 -8.77 -4.78
C HIS A 200 6.33 -10.27 -4.60
N ASP A 201 5.94 -10.67 -3.41
CA ASP A 201 5.68 -12.06 -3.07
C ASP A 201 4.25 -12.46 -3.48
N MET A 202 4.17 -13.39 -4.42
CA MET A 202 2.90 -13.92 -4.92
C MET A 202 2.15 -14.74 -3.85
N ALA A 203 2.86 -15.38 -2.92
CA ALA A 203 2.23 -16.10 -1.81
C ALA A 203 1.52 -15.11 -0.86
N HIS A 204 2.15 -13.96 -0.56
CA HIS A 204 1.49 -12.88 0.18
C HIS A 204 0.29 -12.32 -0.59
N ALA A 205 0.40 -12.12 -1.91
CA ALA A 205 -0.72 -11.63 -2.72
C ALA A 205 -1.90 -12.63 -2.69
N MET A 206 -1.62 -13.94 -2.84
CA MET A 206 -2.64 -14.99 -2.75
C MET A 206 -3.30 -15.10 -1.37
N GLN A 207 -2.54 -14.85 -0.31
CA GLN A 207 -3.03 -15.00 1.06
C GLN A 207 -3.79 -13.78 1.57
N TYR A 208 -3.38 -12.57 1.20
CA TYR A 208 -3.81 -11.35 1.86
C TYR A 208 -4.63 -10.41 0.98
N ALA A 209 -4.63 -10.58 -0.34
CA ALA A 209 -5.44 -9.75 -1.24
C ALA A 209 -6.82 -10.35 -1.51
N ASP A 210 -7.80 -9.48 -1.69
CA ASP A 210 -9.13 -9.83 -2.19
C ASP A 210 -9.18 -9.69 -3.71
N ASP A 211 -8.42 -8.72 -4.27
CA ASP A 211 -8.29 -8.44 -5.69
C ASP A 211 -6.81 -8.27 -6.08
N ILE A 212 -6.49 -8.66 -7.31
CA ILE A 212 -5.17 -8.51 -7.92
C ILE A 212 -5.25 -7.59 -9.14
N ILE A 213 -4.28 -6.71 -9.27
CA ILE A 213 -3.91 -6.01 -10.50
C ILE A 213 -2.56 -6.55 -10.92
N LEU A 214 -2.52 -7.40 -11.94
CA LEU A 214 -1.28 -7.97 -12.48
C LEU A 214 -0.75 -7.05 -13.58
N MET A 215 0.46 -6.55 -13.39
CA MET A 215 1.11 -5.61 -14.32
C MET A 215 2.27 -6.26 -15.06
N GLN A 216 2.41 -5.91 -16.34
CA GLN A 216 3.56 -6.24 -17.18
C GLN A 216 3.87 -5.07 -18.11
N SER A 217 5.13 -4.62 -18.17
CA SER A 217 5.60 -3.60 -19.13
C SER A 217 4.70 -2.35 -19.21
N GLY A 218 4.30 -1.80 -18.04
CA GLY A 218 3.47 -0.59 -17.98
C GLY A 218 2.01 -0.78 -18.35
N ARG A 219 1.53 -2.02 -18.48
CA ARG A 219 0.14 -2.38 -18.80
C ARG A 219 -0.44 -3.29 -17.73
N ILE A 220 -1.76 -3.34 -17.65
CA ILE A 220 -2.47 -4.34 -16.84
C ILE A 220 -2.65 -5.58 -17.72
N ALA A 221 -2.03 -6.69 -17.30
CA ALA A 221 -2.15 -7.99 -17.96
C ALA A 221 -3.44 -8.72 -17.54
N ALA A 222 -3.85 -8.58 -16.27
CA ALA A 222 -5.09 -9.16 -15.75
C ALA A 222 -5.54 -8.46 -14.46
N THR A 223 -6.85 -8.52 -14.18
CA THR A 223 -7.47 -8.13 -12.91
C THR A 223 -8.48 -9.18 -12.48
N GLY A 224 -8.71 -9.33 -11.19
CA GLY A 224 -9.67 -10.28 -10.63
C GLY A 224 -9.22 -10.77 -9.25
N THR A 225 -9.83 -11.86 -8.78
CA THR A 225 -9.39 -12.49 -7.52
C THR A 225 -8.01 -13.12 -7.67
N PRO A 226 -7.27 -13.33 -6.58
CA PRO A 226 -5.97 -14.01 -6.63
C PRO A 226 -6.02 -15.36 -7.34
N ARG A 227 -7.11 -16.11 -7.16
CA ARG A 227 -7.30 -17.42 -7.77
C ARG A 227 -7.47 -17.36 -9.28
N GLU A 228 -8.15 -16.33 -9.79
CA GLU A 228 -8.40 -16.14 -11.23
C GLU A 228 -7.17 -15.55 -11.94
N VAL A 229 -6.42 -14.70 -11.27
CA VAL A 229 -5.31 -13.94 -11.87
C VAL A 229 -4.00 -14.70 -11.77
N LEU A 230 -3.64 -15.24 -10.60
CA LEU A 230 -2.35 -15.90 -10.35
C LEU A 230 -2.45 -17.40 -10.64
N THR A 231 -2.61 -17.75 -11.91
CA THR A 231 -2.54 -19.12 -12.42
C THR A 231 -1.11 -19.47 -12.83
N GLU A 232 -0.76 -20.76 -12.84
CA GLU A 232 0.57 -21.24 -13.27
C GLU A 232 0.95 -20.73 -14.65
N GLN A 233 0.01 -20.82 -15.61
CA GLN A 233 0.22 -20.32 -16.97
C GLN A 233 0.54 -18.82 -16.99
N ARG A 234 -0.28 -18.01 -16.31
CA ARG A 234 -0.10 -16.55 -16.32
C ARG A 234 1.14 -16.10 -15.56
N ILE A 235 1.51 -16.79 -14.49
CA ILE A 235 2.77 -16.55 -13.80
C ILE A 235 3.95 -16.84 -14.73
N ALA A 236 3.91 -17.95 -15.46
CA ALA A 236 4.93 -18.29 -16.44
C ALA A 236 5.05 -17.23 -17.54
N GLU A 237 3.92 -16.78 -18.11
CA GLU A 237 3.88 -15.75 -19.16
C GLU A 237 4.39 -14.39 -18.70
N VAL A 238 4.03 -13.95 -17.48
CA VAL A 238 4.33 -12.59 -17.01
C VAL A 238 5.69 -12.50 -16.32
N PHE A 239 6.07 -13.53 -15.56
CA PHE A 239 7.31 -13.52 -14.76
C PHE A 239 8.44 -14.34 -15.38
N GLY A 240 8.16 -15.13 -16.42
CA GLY A 240 9.15 -16.03 -17.02
C GLY A 240 9.56 -17.20 -16.10
N VAL A 241 8.69 -17.57 -15.15
CA VAL A 241 8.98 -18.60 -14.14
C VAL A 241 7.85 -19.62 -14.13
N ALA A 242 8.17 -20.88 -14.36
CA ALA A 242 7.25 -21.98 -14.14
C ALA A 242 7.06 -22.19 -12.63
N VAL A 243 5.82 -22.33 -12.20
CA VAL A 243 5.46 -22.55 -10.79
C VAL A 243 4.51 -23.73 -10.68
N GLU A 244 4.54 -24.41 -9.55
CA GLU A 244 3.49 -25.32 -9.10
C GLU A 244 2.70 -24.65 -7.98
N ILE A 245 1.37 -24.76 -7.99
CA ILE A 245 0.51 -24.14 -6.99
C ILE A 245 -0.01 -25.22 -6.02
N PHE A 246 0.50 -25.18 -4.80
CA PHE A 246 0.09 -26.05 -3.71
C PHE A 246 -0.98 -25.41 -2.84
N THR A 247 -1.81 -26.23 -2.22
CA THR A 247 -2.73 -25.77 -1.17
C THR A 247 -2.17 -26.17 0.19
N ASN A 248 -1.88 -25.18 1.05
CA ASN A 248 -1.38 -25.44 2.38
C ASN A 248 -2.48 -25.95 3.34
N SER A 249 -2.11 -26.32 4.59
CA SER A 249 -3.03 -26.83 5.61
C SER A 249 -4.16 -25.86 6.01
N ARG A 250 -4.05 -24.58 5.63
CA ARG A 250 -5.07 -23.53 5.85
C ARG A 250 -5.96 -23.30 4.62
N GLY A 251 -5.84 -24.14 3.58
CA GLY A 251 -6.60 -23.97 2.32
C GLY A 251 -6.10 -22.83 1.43
N ILE A 252 -4.94 -22.25 1.72
CA ILE A 252 -4.36 -21.14 0.96
C ILE A 252 -3.50 -21.71 -0.16
N ARG A 253 -3.69 -21.21 -1.38
CA ARG A 253 -2.86 -21.55 -2.53
C ARG A 253 -1.52 -20.81 -2.43
N VAL A 254 -0.43 -21.53 -2.63
CA VAL A 254 0.94 -21.00 -2.54
C VAL A 254 1.69 -21.39 -3.82
N PRO A 255 2.14 -20.43 -4.64
CA PRO A 255 2.96 -20.71 -5.82
C PRO A 255 4.39 -21.03 -5.36
N SER A 256 4.93 -22.13 -5.85
CA SER A 256 6.31 -22.53 -5.64
C SER A 256 7.06 -22.50 -6.97
N PRO A 257 8.12 -21.70 -7.13
CA PRO A 257 8.92 -21.68 -8.34
C PRO A 257 9.59 -23.04 -8.59
N VAL A 258 9.57 -23.51 -9.84
CA VAL A 258 10.15 -24.81 -10.25
C VAL A 258 11.29 -24.61 -11.25
N ALA A 259 11.11 -23.73 -12.24
CA ALA A 259 12.09 -23.50 -13.30
C ALA A 259 11.93 -22.14 -13.96
N LEU A 260 12.94 -21.67 -14.67
CA LEU A 260 12.80 -20.57 -15.60
C LEU A 260 12.11 -21.06 -16.89
N VAL A 261 11.29 -20.19 -17.51
CA VAL A 261 10.64 -20.51 -18.80
C VAL A 261 11.56 -20.07 -19.91
N GLY A 262 11.98 -21.02 -20.78
CA GLY A 262 12.79 -20.74 -21.98
C GLY A 262 14.28 -20.96 -21.82
N GLU A 263 14.77 -21.61 -20.76
CA GLU A 263 16.10 -22.20 -20.65
C GLU A 263 16.06 -23.71 -20.88
#